data_e82b32803824ff84f3add990c585f2ae
#
_entry.id   e82b32803824ff84f3add990c585f2ae
#
_cell.length_a   1.000
_cell.length_b   1.000
_cell.length_c   1.000
_cell.angle_alpha   90.00
_cell.angle_beta   90.00
_cell.angle_gamma   90.00
#
_symmetry.space_group_name_H-M   'P 1'
#
loop_
_entity.id
_entity.type
_entity.pdbx_description
1 polymer ?
#
loop_
_entity_poly.entity_id
_entity_poly.type
_entity_poly.pdbx_seq_one_letter_code
_entity_poly.pdbx_strand_id
1 'polypeptide(L)'
;LITDQPPLPPEAKTVHMYPGQGSQYVGMTADLVQRFTAPAQVWAQADETMIQVLGGETLSGFVLRSSLSKEELKEAEHKLKQTEYTQPAMLTADLAIERTLQAYGHAPDMVAGHSLGEYAALMSSGILDMDGALRAAAARGTEMGSVEIDDKGLMASVTAPYEAVAATLEATEGYVIAANKNSPK
;
A
#
# COMPACT_ATOMS: atom_id res chain seq x y z
N LEU A 1 -12.79 3.39 20.90
CA LEU A 1 -13.33 2.01 20.95
C LEU A 1 -13.00 1.46 22.33
N ILE A 2 -14.02 1.29 23.15
CA ILE A 2 -13.91 0.52 24.40
C ILE A 2 -14.04 -0.93 23.97
N THR A 3 -12.97 -1.70 24.07
CA THR A 3 -13.02 -3.14 23.79
C THR A 3 -13.24 -3.89 25.10
N ASP A 4 -14.09 -4.90 25.10
CA ASP A 4 -14.30 -5.83 26.23
C ASP A 4 -13.12 -6.83 26.38
N GLN A 5 -12.08 -6.64 25.58
CA GLN A 5 -10.87 -7.44 25.65
C GLN A 5 -9.99 -6.99 26.83
N PRO A 6 -9.40 -7.90 27.58
CA PRO A 6 -8.46 -7.55 28.63
C PRO A 6 -7.27 -6.80 28.05
N PRO A 7 -6.63 -5.89 28.81
CA PRO A 7 -5.43 -5.24 28.35
C PRO A 7 -4.35 -6.25 27.98
N LEU A 8 -3.60 -5.94 26.94
CA LEU A 8 -2.47 -6.78 26.53
C LEU A 8 -1.46 -6.88 27.70
N PRO A 9 -0.82 -8.04 27.88
CA PRO A 9 0.23 -8.18 28.89
C PRO A 9 1.38 -7.20 28.59
N PRO A 10 2.10 -6.71 29.61
CA PRO A 10 3.17 -5.73 29.45
C PRO A 10 4.30 -6.15 28.47
N GLU A 11 4.49 -7.46 28.32
CA GLU A 11 5.48 -8.05 27.41
C GLU A 11 4.96 -8.22 25.98
N ALA A 12 3.71 -7.90 25.70
CA ALA A 12 3.14 -8.01 24.36
C ALA A 12 3.88 -7.10 23.39
N LYS A 13 4.19 -7.65 22.22
CA LYS A 13 4.87 -6.93 21.15
C LYS A 13 3.87 -6.39 20.12
N THR A 14 4.12 -5.17 19.66
CA THR A 14 3.32 -4.55 18.60
C THR A 14 3.99 -4.77 17.26
N VAL A 15 3.22 -5.26 16.30
CA VAL A 15 3.66 -5.42 14.90
C VAL A 15 2.86 -4.48 14.03
N HIS A 16 3.53 -3.60 13.26
CA HIS A 16 2.88 -2.90 12.17
C HIS A 16 2.98 -3.75 10.89
N MET A 17 1.84 -4.00 10.27
CA MET A 17 1.74 -4.76 9.04
C MET A 17 1.28 -3.85 7.91
N TYR A 18 2.08 -3.79 6.83
CA TYR A 18 1.82 -2.92 5.69
C TYR A 18 1.24 -3.72 4.53
N PRO A 19 0.10 -3.27 3.96
CA PRO A 19 -0.58 -3.97 2.87
C PRO A 19 0.17 -3.83 1.55
N GLY A 20 -0.15 -4.73 0.61
CA GLY A 20 0.27 -4.62 -0.77
C GLY A 20 -0.69 -3.78 -1.62
N GLN A 21 -0.38 -3.71 -2.93
CA GLN A 21 -1.24 -3.11 -3.93
C GLN A 21 -2.61 -3.82 -3.96
N GLY A 22 -3.69 -3.04 -4.10
CA GLY A 22 -5.08 -3.50 -4.04
C GLY A 22 -5.88 -2.92 -2.89
N SER A 23 -5.21 -2.30 -1.90
CA SER A 23 -5.85 -1.66 -0.74
C SER A 23 -6.10 -0.16 -0.94
N GLN A 24 -5.64 0.42 -2.07
CA GLN A 24 -5.77 1.85 -2.35
C GLN A 24 -7.22 2.27 -2.67
N TYR A 25 -7.56 3.48 -2.27
CA TYR A 25 -8.81 4.14 -2.67
C TYR A 25 -8.64 5.67 -2.61
N VAL A 26 -9.44 6.37 -3.42
CA VAL A 26 -9.45 7.84 -3.44
C VAL A 26 -10.00 8.34 -2.10
N GLY A 27 -9.30 9.28 -1.49
CA GLY A 27 -9.61 9.79 -0.15
C GLY A 27 -8.94 9.04 1.00
N MET A 28 -8.12 8.01 0.71
CA MET A 28 -7.37 7.33 1.78
C MET A 28 -6.51 8.32 2.56
N THR A 29 -6.60 8.27 3.89
CA THR A 29 -5.97 9.20 4.85
C THR A 29 -6.39 10.67 4.78
N ALA A 30 -7.35 11.07 3.93
CA ALA A 30 -7.78 12.47 3.82
C ALA A 30 -8.27 13.03 5.16
N ASP A 31 -9.04 12.26 5.93
CA ASP A 31 -9.49 12.67 7.26
C ASP A 31 -8.34 12.86 8.26
N LEU A 32 -7.29 12.06 8.15
CA LEU A 32 -6.10 12.20 9.00
C LEU A 32 -5.34 13.48 8.66
N VAL A 33 -5.14 13.74 7.37
CA VAL A 33 -4.45 14.95 6.88
C VAL A 33 -5.17 16.23 7.31
N GLN A 34 -6.50 16.23 7.33
CA GLN A 34 -7.29 17.38 7.78
C GLN A 34 -7.19 17.63 9.30
N ARG A 35 -6.95 16.59 10.08
CA ARG A 35 -7.00 16.66 11.55
C ARG A 35 -5.63 16.72 12.22
N PHE A 36 -4.60 16.22 11.57
CA PHE A 36 -3.29 16.02 12.18
C PHE A 36 -2.16 16.56 11.31
N THR A 37 -1.16 17.16 11.94
CA THR A 37 0.00 17.74 11.24
C THR A 37 0.92 16.64 10.68
N ALA A 38 1.15 15.57 11.43
CA ALA A 38 2.09 14.52 11.02
C ALA A 38 1.75 13.89 9.66
N PRO A 39 0.53 13.39 9.40
CA PRO A 39 0.20 12.86 8.07
C PRO A 39 0.21 13.94 6.98
N ALA A 40 -0.15 15.21 7.29
CA ALA A 40 -0.08 16.30 6.32
C ALA A 40 1.36 16.56 5.87
N GLN A 41 2.32 16.51 6.77
CA GLN A 41 3.75 16.65 6.45
C GLN A 41 4.26 15.49 5.58
N VAL A 42 3.82 14.26 5.85
CA VAL A 42 4.18 13.09 5.04
C VAL A 42 3.70 13.26 3.60
N TRP A 43 2.43 13.67 3.40
CA TRP A 43 1.91 13.90 2.05
C TRP A 43 2.62 15.05 1.34
N ALA A 44 2.93 16.15 2.04
CA ALA A 44 3.68 17.28 1.46
C ALA A 44 5.09 16.85 1.01
N GLN A 45 5.80 16.08 1.83
CA GLN A 45 7.11 15.53 1.48
C GLN A 45 7.02 14.56 0.29
N ALA A 46 5.98 13.72 0.26
CA ALA A 46 5.75 12.83 -0.87
C ALA A 46 5.51 13.59 -2.18
N ASP A 47 4.74 14.66 -2.13
CA ASP A 47 4.50 15.51 -3.29
C ASP A 47 5.80 16.15 -3.79
N GLU A 48 6.65 16.69 -2.90
CA GLU A 48 7.96 17.26 -3.26
C GLU A 48 8.84 16.22 -3.97
N THR A 49 8.88 14.98 -3.44
CA THR A 49 9.67 13.89 -4.02
C THR A 49 9.13 13.47 -5.38
N MET A 50 7.81 13.37 -5.52
CA MET A 50 7.16 12.73 -6.64
C MET A 50 6.79 13.67 -7.78
N ILE A 51 6.71 14.98 -7.55
CA ILE A 51 6.24 15.95 -8.56
C ILE A 51 7.00 15.85 -9.89
N GLN A 52 8.33 15.64 -9.85
CA GLN A 52 9.14 15.50 -11.06
C GLN A 52 8.95 14.11 -11.72
N VAL A 53 8.75 13.09 -10.93
CA VAL A 53 8.54 11.71 -11.40
C VAL A 53 7.18 11.58 -12.08
N LEU A 54 6.18 12.30 -11.57
CA LEU A 54 4.79 12.28 -12.05
C LEU A 54 4.48 13.39 -13.07
N GLY A 55 5.50 13.98 -13.69
CA GLY A 55 5.32 14.97 -14.76
C GLY A 55 4.68 16.29 -14.31
N GLY A 56 4.89 16.69 -13.05
CA GLY A 56 4.35 17.92 -12.48
C GLY A 56 3.07 17.76 -11.67
N GLU A 57 2.54 16.55 -11.54
CA GLU A 57 1.38 16.27 -10.71
C GLU A 57 1.80 15.85 -9.28
N THR A 58 0.92 16.12 -8.31
CA THR A 58 1.12 15.73 -6.92
C THR A 58 0.30 14.49 -6.57
N LEU A 59 0.84 13.62 -5.72
CA LEU A 59 0.10 12.46 -5.21
C LEU A 59 -1.15 12.89 -4.43
N SER A 60 -1.01 13.89 -3.58
CA SER A 60 -2.13 14.44 -2.79
C SER A 60 -3.24 14.99 -3.68
N GLY A 61 -2.89 15.58 -4.82
CA GLY A 61 -3.82 16.22 -5.76
C GLY A 61 -4.85 15.27 -6.37
N PHE A 62 -4.57 13.97 -6.47
CA PHE A 62 -5.56 12.99 -6.94
C PHE A 62 -5.98 11.98 -5.86
N VAL A 63 -5.17 11.76 -4.83
CA VAL A 63 -5.51 10.81 -3.76
C VAL A 63 -6.37 11.43 -2.67
N LEU A 64 -6.00 12.62 -2.15
CA LEU A 64 -6.67 13.25 -0.99
C LEU A 64 -7.93 14.04 -1.38
N ARG A 65 -8.50 13.77 -2.53
CA ARG A 65 -9.68 14.47 -3.02
C ARG A 65 -10.93 14.07 -2.22
N SER A 66 -11.73 15.06 -1.88
CA SER A 66 -13.04 14.91 -1.24
C SER A 66 -14.10 15.63 -2.07
N SER A 67 -15.35 15.25 -1.91
CA SER A 67 -16.51 15.90 -2.57
C SER A 67 -16.45 15.88 -4.11
N LEU A 68 -16.05 14.72 -4.67
CA LEU A 68 -15.99 14.50 -6.12
C LEU A 68 -17.36 14.19 -6.71
N SER A 69 -17.61 14.66 -7.93
CA SER A 69 -18.67 14.11 -8.79
C SER A 69 -18.38 12.64 -9.12
N LYS A 70 -19.39 11.92 -9.64
CA LYS A 70 -19.21 10.51 -10.03
C LYS A 70 -18.17 10.34 -11.15
N GLU A 71 -18.11 11.28 -12.07
CA GLU A 71 -17.19 11.30 -13.19
C GLU A 71 -15.74 11.53 -12.68
N GLU A 72 -15.53 12.55 -11.86
CA GLU A 72 -14.22 12.85 -11.26
C GLU A 72 -13.71 11.71 -10.39
N LEU A 73 -14.60 11.04 -9.65
CA LEU A 73 -14.22 9.88 -8.83
C LEU A 73 -13.73 8.73 -9.69
N LYS A 74 -14.45 8.40 -10.78
CA LYS A 74 -14.04 7.36 -11.72
C LYS A 74 -12.69 7.65 -12.36
N GLU A 75 -12.43 8.91 -12.70
CA GLU A 75 -11.18 9.36 -13.29
C GLU A 75 -10.01 9.20 -12.29
N ALA A 76 -10.21 9.66 -11.05
CA ALA A 76 -9.24 9.52 -9.98
C ALA A 76 -8.98 8.04 -9.63
N GLU A 77 -10.01 7.21 -9.54
CA GLU A 77 -9.88 5.76 -9.32
C GLU A 77 -9.15 5.07 -10.47
N HIS A 78 -9.44 5.46 -11.72
CA HIS A 78 -8.76 4.89 -12.89
C HIS A 78 -7.26 5.22 -12.85
N LYS A 79 -6.92 6.46 -12.53
CA LYS A 79 -5.53 6.90 -12.36
C LYS A 79 -4.85 6.16 -11.21
N LEU A 80 -5.50 6.08 -10.04
CA LEU A 80 -4.96 5.41 -8.88
C LEU A 80 -4.80 3.88 -9.05
N LYS A 81 -5.39 3.27 -10.07
CA LYS A 81 -5.18 1.85 -10.42
C LYS A 81 -3.89 1.59 -11.21
N GLN A 82 -3.31 2.62 -11.81
CA GLN A 82 -2.05 2.48 -12.55
C GLN A 82 -0.91 2.31 -11.55
N THR A 83 -0.04 1.31 -11.78
CA THR A 83 0.95 0.88 -10.80
C THR A 83 1.96 1.96 -10.42
N GLU A 84 2.34 2.81 -11.35
CA GLU A 84 3.23 3.94 -11.15
C GLU A 84 2.67 5.02 -10.21
N TYR A 85 1.34 5.12 -10.10
CA TYR A 85 0.65 6.00 -9.15
C TYR A 85 0.27 5.27 -7.86
N THR A 86 -0.22 4.03 -7.98
CA THR A 86 -0.64 3.23 -6.82
C THR A 86 0.49 3.05 -5.82
N GLN A 87 1.67 2.67 -6.31
CA GLN A 87 2.73 2.24 -5.41
C GLN A 87 3.24 3.38 -4.52
N PRO A 88 3.65 4.55 -5.04
CA PRO A 88 4.06 5.65 -4.17
C PRO A 88 2.90 6.20 -3.32
N ALA A 89 1.66 6.21 -3.81
CA ALA A 89 0.51 6.65 -3.04
C ALA A 89 0.24 5.75 -1.82
N MET A 90 0.34 4.43 -1.98
CA MET A 90 0.20 3.47 -0.89
C MET A 90 1.29 3.65 0.18
N LEU A 91 2.55 3.74 -0.22
CA LEU A 91 3.65 3.95 0.72
C LEU A 91 3.49 5.27 1.50
N THR A 92 3.01 6.31 0.83
CA THR A 92 2.72 7.60 1.48
C THR A 92 1.61 7.46 2.51
N ALA A 93 0.52 6.75 2.18
CA ALA A 93 -0.59 6.51 3.09
C ALA A 93 -0.17 5.66 4.30
N ASP A 94 0.61 4.60 4.08
CA ASP A 94 1.15 3.74 5.13
C ASP A 94 2.00 4.55 6.12
N LEU A 95 2.91 5.36 5.61
CA LEU A 95 3.76 6.21 6.45
C LEU A 95 2.96 7.32 7.16
N ALA A 96 1.94 7.88 6.49
CA ALA A 96 1.06 8.88 7.10
C ALA A 96 0.29 8.33 8.29
N ILE A 97 -0.22 7.09 8.19
CA ILE A 97 -0.87 6.39 9.29
C ILE A 97 0.13 6.10 10.41
N GLU A 98 1.29 5.57 10.07
CA GLU A 98 2.34 5.27 11.04
C GLU A 98 2.79 6.50 11.82
N ARG A 99 3.07 7.62 11.15
CA ARG A 99 3.46 8.88 11.80
C ARG A 99 2.36 9.42 12.70
N THR A 100 1.10 9.18 12.33
CA THR A 100 -0.02 9.51 13.21
C THR A 100 0.00 8.66 14.46
N LEU A 101 0.17 7.34 14.36
CA LEU A 101 0.26 6.44 15.50
C LEU A 101 1.45 6.79 16.41
N GLN A 102 2.61 7.06 15.83
CA GLN A 102 3.82 7.46 16.57
C GLN A 102 3.61 8.77 17.34
N ALA A 103 2.88 9.75 16.77
CA ALA A 103 2.54 11.00 17.47
C ALA A 103 1.67 10.76 18.72
N TYR A 104 0.97 9.63 18.78
CA TYR A 104 0.21 9.17 19.96
C TYR A 104 0.96 8.17 20.84
N GLY A 105 2.26 7.99 20.62
CA GLY A 105 3.11 7.11 21.42
C GLY A 105 3.04 5.63 21.03
N HIS A 106 2.43 5.30 19.90
CA HIS A 106 2.37 3.92 19.39
C HIS A 106 3.47 3.71 18.34
N ALA A 107 4.60 3.16 18.78
CA ALA A 107 5.67 2.71 17.89
C ALA A 107 5.66 1.18 17.80
N PRO A 108 6.00 0.59 16.63
CA PRO A 108 6.08 -0.85 16.50
C PRO A 108 7.37 -1.40 17.15
N ASP A 109 7.27 -2.60 17.73
CA ASP A 109 8.46 -3.42 18.08
C ASP A 109 8.99 -4.15 16.85
N MET A 110 8.12 -4.48 15.91
CA MET A 110 8.42 -5.21 14.68
C MET A 110 7.58 -4.66 13.53
N VAL A 111 8.09 -4.83 12.32
CA VAL A 111 7.39 -4.44 11.10
C VAL A 111 7.36 -5.61 10.12
N ALA A 112 6.30 -5.71 9.35
CA ALA A 112 6.16 -6.68 8.28
C ALA A 112 5.39 -6.05 7.10
N GLY A 113 5.71 -6.45 5.89
CA GLY A 113 5.05 -5.96 4.69
C GLY A 113 4.68 -7.11 3.75
N HIS A 114 3.60 -6.92 3.00
CA HIS A 114 3.21 -7.84 1.93
C HIS A 114 3.49 -7.18 0.58
N SER A 115 4.36 -7.78 -0.25
CA SER A 115 4.72 -7.28 -1.58
C SER A 115 5.16 -5.80 -1.54
N LEU A 116 4.35 -4.86 -2.04
CA LEU A 116 4.62 -3.41 -1.96
C LEU A 116 4.83 -2.94 -0.52
N GLY A 117 4.08 -3.47 0.43
CA GLY A 117 4.20 -3.13 1.86
C GLY A 117 5.58 -3.45 2.46
N GLU A 118 6.41 -4.27 1.80
CA GLU A 118 7.79 -4.50 2.22
C GLU A 118 8.62 -3.20 2.16
N TYR A 119 8.37 -2.33 1.17
CA TYR A 119 9.00 -1.01 1.10
C TYR A 119 8.56 -0.11 2.28
N ALA A 120 7.28 -0.17 2.67
CA ALA A 120 6.79 0.54 3.85
C ALA A 120 7.47 0.01 5.13
N ALA A 121 7.63 -1.31 5.26
CA ALA A 121 8.37 -1.91 6.37
C ALA A 121 9.83 -1.47 6.40
N LEU A 122 10.50 -1.36 5.25
CA LEU A 122 11.87 -0.85 5.15
C LEU A 122 11.96 0.63 5.54
N MET A 123 10.96 1.46 5.19
CA MET A 123 10.89 2.85 5.64
C MET A 123 10.69 2.95 7.15
N SER A 124 9.74 2.18 7.69
CA SER A 124 9.44 2.18 9.12
C SER A 124 10.62 1.73 9.97
N SER A 125 11.39 0.75 9.48
CA SER A 125 12.61 0.28 10.15
C SER A 125 13.83 1.21 9.98
N GLY A 126 13.72 2.27 9.17
CA GLY A 126 14.81 3.20 8.89
C GLY A 126 15.90 2.67 7.95
N ILE A 127 15.66 1.53 7.28
CA ILE A 127 16.59 0.98 6.28
C ILE A 127 16.55 1.81 4.98
N LEU A 128 15.36 2.26 4.58
CA LEU A 128 15.18 3.21 3.49
C LEU A 128 14.63 4.53 4.02
N ASP A 129 15.11 5.63 3.47
CA ASP A 129 14.44 6.91 3.65
C ASP A 129 13.20 6.99 2.74
N MET A 130 12.35 7.97 3.03
CA MET A 130 11.10 8.14 2.31
C MET A 130 11.33 8.48 0.82
N ASP A 131 12.29 9.33 0.50
CA ASP A 131 12.59 9.73 -0.87
C ASP A 131 13.04 8.54 -1.70
N GLY A 132 13.99 7.76 -1.20
CA GLY A 132 14.49 6.54 -1.85
C GLY A 132 13.40 5.49 -2.04
N ALA A 133 12.57 5.26 -1.03
CA ALA A 133 11.48 4.29 -1.09
C ALA A 133 10.41 4.69 -2.11
N LEU A 134 10.00 5.97 -2.13
CA LEU A 134 9.01 6.47 -3.09
C LEU A 134 9.51 6.40 -4.53
N ARG A 135 10.77 6.79 -4.77
CA ARG A 135 11.39 6.68 -6.11
C ARG A 135 11.54 5.23 -6.56
N ALA A 136 11.96 4.34 -5.66
CA ALA A 136 12.07 2.92 -5.96
C ALA A 136 10.70 2.29 -6.28
N ALA A 137 9.66 2.63 -5.52
CA ALA A 137 8.31 2.16 -5.76
C ALA A 137 7.72 2.71 -7.07
N ALA A 138 7.95 3.97 -7.38
CA ALA A 138 7.52 4.56 -8.65
C ALA A 138 8.22 3.91 -9.85
N ALA A 139 9.55 3.73 -9.78
CA ALA A 139 10.31 3.03 -10.81
C ALA A 139 9.80 1.60 -11.01
N ARG A 140 9.60 0.86 -9.89
CA ARG A 140 9.00 -0.49 -9.94
C ARG A 140 7.61 -0.47 -10.59
N GLY A 141 6.77 0.51 -10.25
CA GLY A 141 5.44 0.66 -10.83
C GLY A 141 5.49 0.91 -12.33
N THR A 142 6.39 1.78 -12.78
CA THR A 142 6.61 2.08 -14.20
C THR A 142 7.09 0.85 -14.95
N GLU A 143 8.10 0.14 -14.43
CA GLU A 143 8.61 -1.09 -15.06
C GLU A 143 7.54 -2.17 -15.16
N MET A 144 6.76 -2.39 -14.09
CA MET A 144 5.64 -3.34 -14.12
C MET A 144 4.54 -2.95 -15.11
N GLY A 145 4.29 -1.65 -15.27
CA GLY A 145 3.30 -1.12 -16.21
C GLY A 145 3.75 -1.20 -17.66
N SER A 146 5.07 -1.07 -17.91
CA SER A 146 5.67 -1.01 -19.24
C SER A 146 5.90 -2.38 -19.89
N VAL A 147 5.68 -3.49 -19.17
CA VAL A 147 5.87 -4.84 -19.72
C VAL A 147 4.91 -5.08 -20.88
N GLU A 148 5.50 -5.16 -22.09
CA GLU A 148 4.78 -5.48 -23.32
C GLU A 148 4.91 -6.97 -23.62
N ILE A 149 3.89 -7.74 -23.27
CA ILE A 149 3.73 -9.16 -23.63
C ILE A 149 2.31 -9.37 -24.14
N ASP A 150 2.15 -10.25 -25.11
CA ASP A 150 0.86 -10.53 -25.75
C ASP A 150 -0.18 -11.04 -24.75
N ASP A 151 0.23 -11.92 -23.85
CA ASP A 151 -0.60 -12.44 -22.75
C ASP A 151 0.03 -12.08 -21.40
N LYS A 152 -0.54 -11.09 -20.72
CA LYS A 152 -0.13 -10.68 -19.37
C LYS A 152 -0.55 -11.67 -18.28
N GLY A 153 -1.29 -12.71 -18.65
CA GLY A 153 -1.86 -13.65 -17.71
C GLY A 153 -2.94 -13.03 -16.82
N LEU A 154 -3.37 -13.80 -15.85
CA LEU A 154 -4.39 -13.41 -14.88
C LEU A 154 -3.95 -13.80 -13.47
N MET A 155 -4.38 -13.03 -12.49
CA MET A 155 -4.26 -13.38 -11.08
C MET A 155 -5.65 -13.63 -10.51
N ALA A 156 -5.79 -14.72 -9.75
CA ALA A 156 -7.00 -15.06 -9.03
C ALA A 156 -6.72 -15.12 -7.52
N SER A 157 -7.62 -14.59 -6.72
CA SER A 157 -7.64 -14.82 -5.28
C SER A 157 -8.56 -16.02 -5.00
N VAL A 158 -8.01 -17.06 -4.39
CA VAL A 158 -8.74 -18.30 -4.12
C VAL A 158 -8.86 -18.47 -2.61
N THR A 159 -10.09 -18.58 -2.12
CA THR A 159 -10.40 -18.86 -0.71
C THR A 159 -10.63 -20.36 -0.54
N ALA A 160 -9.55 -21.10 -0.32
CA ALA A 160 -9.58 -22.55 -0.09
C ALA A 160 -8.32 -22.98 0.68
N PRO A 161 -8.32 -24.15 1.36
CA PRO A 161 -7.12 -24.73 1.93
C PRO A 161 -6.04 -24.92 0.87
N TYR A 162 -4.77 -24.63 1.22
CA TYR A 162 -3.66 -24.65 0.27
C TYR A 162 -3.50 -26.00 -0.43
N GLU A 163 -3.75 -27.10 0.27
CA GLU A 163 -3.67 -28.45 -0.28
C GLU A 163 -4.65 -28.68 -1.44
N ALA A 164 -5.85 -28.11 -1.33
CA ALA A 164 -6.86 -28.17 -2.41
C ALA A 164 -6.43 -27.31 -3.61
N VAL A 165 -5.85 -26.13 -3.36
CA VAL A 165 -5.29 -25.27 -4.41
C VAL A 165 -4.14 -25.98 -5.11
N ALA A 166 -3.19 -26.54 -4.35
CA ALA A 166 -2.03 -27.26 -4.89
C ALA A 166 -2.46 -28.43 -5.80
N ALA A 167 -3.41 -29.25 -5.35
CA ALA A 167 -3.94 -30.35 -6.14
C ALA A 167 -4.61 -29.86 -7.45
N THR A 168 -5.31 -28.71 -7.39
CA THR A 168 -5.92 -28.12 -8.58
C THR A 168 -4.86 -27.61 -9.56
N LEU A 169 -3.80 -26.97 -9.04
CA LEU A 169 -2.69 -26.48 -9.87
C LEU A 169 -1.97 -27.64 -10.59
N GLU A 170 -1.71 -28.75 -9.88
CA GLU A 170 -1.11 -29.96 -10.46
C GLU A 170 -1.96 -30.59 -11.56
N ALA A 171 -3.29 -30.50 -11.46
CA ALA A 171 -4.23 -31.04 -12.43
C ALA A 171 -4.54 -30.07 -13.59
N THR A 172 -4.09 -28.82 -13.53
CA THR A 172 -4.37 -27.80 -14.55
C THR A 172 -3.29 -27.80 -15.62
N GLU A 173 -3.70 -27.94 -16.89
CA GLU A 173 -2.79 -27.80 -18.02
C GLU A 173 -2.39 -26.33 -18.21
N GLY A 174 -1.12 -26.08 -18.59
CA GLY A 174 -0.57 -24.75 -18.84
C GLY A 174 0.30 -24.25 -17.70
N TYR A 175 0.67 -22.96 -17.75
CA TYR A 175 1.53 -22.33 -16.74
C TYR A 175 0.67 -21.64 -15.67
N VAL A 176 0.46 -22.32 -14.56
CA VAL A 176 -0.29 -21.80 -13.40
C VAL A 176 0.51 -22.07 -12.14
N ILE A 177 0.69 -21.05 -11.32
CA ILE A 177 1.46 -21.13 -10.07
C ILE A 177 0.74 -20.46 -8.90
N ALA A 178 1.00 -20.94 -7.68
CA ALA A 178 0.63 -20.23 -6.47
C ALA A 178 1.65 -19.12 -6.22
N ALA A 179 1.32 -17.88 -6.63
CA ALA A 179 2.21 -16.74 -6.48
C ALA A 179 2.36 -16.29 -5.02
N ASN A 180 1.29 -16.38 -4.22
CA ASN A 180 1.26 -15.99 -2.81
C ASN A 180 0.42 -16.97 -1.98
N LYS A 181 0.81 -17.16 -0.74
CA LYS A 181 0.04 -17.87 0.29
C LYS A 181 -0.30 -16.92 1.41
N ASN A 182 -1.45 -16.24 1.30
CA ASN A 182 -1.82 -15.11 2.15
C ASN A 182 -2.46 -15.54 3.48
N SER A 183 -3.07 -16.72 3.54
CA SER A 183 -3.71 -17.26 4.74
C SER A 183 -3.76 -18.79 4.68
N PRO A 184 -4.08 -19.47 5.77
CA PRO A 184 -4.33 -20.91 5.76
C PRO A 184 -5.54 -21.35 4.91
N LYS A 185 -6.43 -20.41 4.61
CA LYS A 185 -7.63 -20.62 3.79
C LYS A 185 -7.76 -19.52 2.76
#